data_7fa5a4c826468d2cfa0a2d2509fbdcea
#
_entry.id   7fa5a4c826468d2cfa0a2d2509fbdcea
#
_cell.length_a   1.000
_cell.length_b   1.000
_cell.length_c   1.000
_cell.angle_alpha   90.00
_cell.angle_beta   90.00
_cell.angle_gamma   90.00
#
_symmetry.space_group_name_H-M   'P 1'
#
loop_
_entity.id
_entity.type
_entity.pdbx_description
1 polymer ?
#
loop_
_entity_poly.entity_id
_entity_poly.type
_entity_poly.pdbx_seq_one_letter_code
_entity_poly.pdbx_strand_id
1 'polypeptide(L)'
;MKKLFIIALLPFLMFVQPAFADVFIQNDQKYVGADGSLHIVGEIENNSNSPLNQVEITARLLDDNGFQIGQAVGNPINNVIMPGMNGAFDIIITSHDLRLASNYNLEFDYKIAAPKNQVIQIVSSELKKDSQGNLVISGTLENQGEITANMINVVATLYDRDGNVVTLSSVQMQPDFLRAGDSNFFIIPIHEKTQSFHAVDYTLIAESDEYAAVPEFPLGTGALLIGSVSSYIILSRYPEKVVNSISRISKIVSF
;
A
#
# COMPACT_ATOMS: atom_id res chain seq x y z
N MET A 1 39.28 30.74 50.73
CA MET A 1 38.07 30.64 49.84
C MET A 1 38.41 29.68 48.71
N LYS A 2 37.99 28.41 48.81
CA LYS A 2 38.20 27.37 47.77
C LYS A 2 36.97 27.33 46.88
N LYS A 3 37.14 27.70 45.61
CA LYS A 3 36.07 27.61 44.58
C LYS A 3 35.97 26.14 44.15
N LEU A 4 34.85 25.50 44.47
CA LEU A 4 34.48 24.17 44.01
C LEU A 4 33.97 24.26 42.59
N PHE A 5 34.69 23.74 41.60
CA PHE A 5 34.21 23.57 40.20
C PHE A 5 33.39 22.29 40.15
N ILE A 6 32.06 22.43 40.06
CA ILE A 6 31.18 21.32 39.75
C ILE A 6 31.16 21.17 38.22
N ILE A 7 31.88 20.17 37.71
CA ILE A 7 31.76 19.74 36.31
C ILE A 7 30.47 18.92 36.20
N ALA A 8 29.44 19.53 35.67
CA ALA A 8 28.21 18.83 35.29
C ALA A 8 28.51 17.93 34.08
N LEU A 9 28.70 16.65 34.33
CA LEU A 9 28.78 15.62 33.29
C LEU A 9 27.38 15.42 32.71
N LEU A 10 27.10 16.08 31.59
CA LEU A 10 25.86 15.87 30.86
C LEU A 10 25.92 14.47 30.24
N PRO A 11 25.01 13.52 30.55
CA PRO A 11 24.97 12.27 29.86
C PRO A 11 24.50 12.53 28.44
N PHE A 12 25.40 12.34 27.48
CA PHE A 12 25.10 12.31 26.04
C PHE A 12 24.27 11.05 25.82
N LEU A 13 22.95 11.17 25.94
CA LEU A 13 21.99 10.16 25.54
C LEU A 13 22.11 10.03 24.01
N MET A 14 22.94 9.08 23.57
CA MET A 14 22.89 8.59 22.20
C MET A 14 21.50 7.98 21.98
N PHE A 15 20.62 8.73 21.34
CA PHE A 15 19.43 8.17 20.73
C PHE A 15 19.91 7.23 19.62
N VAL A 16 20.06 5.95 19.94
CA VAL A 16 20.16 4.90 18.94
C VAL A 16 18.78 4.86 18.30
N GLN A 17 18.64 5.51 17.16
CA GLN A 17 17.46 5.32 16.33
C GLN A 17 17.51 3.88 15.84
N PRO A 18 16.45 3.08 16.00
CA PRO A 18 16.38 1.79 15.33
C PRO A 18 16.53 2.04 13.83
N ALA A 19 17.50 1.38 13.21
CA ALA A 19 17.61 1.36 11.76
C ALA A 19 16.46 0.47 11.27
N PHE A 20 15.36 1.08 10.86
CA PHE A 20 14.34 0.39 10.08
C PHE A 20 14.95 0.10 8.71
N ALA A 21 14.69 -1.07 8.17
CA ALA A 21 15.01 -1.35 6.78
C ALA A 21 14.29 -0.31 5.90
N ASP A 22 15.02 0.31 4.98
CA ASP A 22 14.43 1.30 4.07
C ASP A 22 13.47 0.66 3.06
N VAL A 23 13.58 -0.66 2.86
CA VAL A 23 12.71 -1.46 1.98
C VAL A 23 12.41 -2.78 2.70
N PHE A 24 11.15 -3.18 2.76
CA PHE A 24 10.74 -4.43 3.42
C PHE A 24 9.42 -4.96 2.87
N ILE A 25 9.19 -6.26 3.07
CA ILE A 25 7.90 -6.91 2.77
C ILE A 25 6.99 -6.75 3.98
N GLN A 26 5.71 -6.46 3.73
CA GLN A 26 4.67 -6.34 4.74
C GLN A 26 3.33 -6.88 4.27
N ASN A 27 2.40 -7.06 5.22
CA ASN A 27 1.00 -7.41 4.98
C ASN A 27 0.83 -8.69 4.16
N ASP A 28 1.83 -9.61 4.23
CA ASP A 28 1.83 -10.82 3.43
C ASP A 28 1.01 -11.94 4.08
N GLN A 29 0.35 -12.72 3.24
CA GLN A 29 -0.34 -13.95 3.63
C GLN A 29 -0.38 -14.96 2.49
N LYS A 30 -0.73 -16.21 2.84
CA LYS A 30 -0.97 -17.26 1.85
C LYS A 30 -2.40 -17.76 1.88
N TYR A 31 -2.91 -18.14 0.73
CA TYR A 31 -4.21 -18.79 0.60
C TYR A 31 -4.24 -19.75 -0.60
N VAL A 32 -5.25 -20.62 -0.64
CA VAL A 32 -5.52 -21.45 -1.82
C VAL A 32 -6.63 -20.79 -2.62
N GLY A 33 -6.34 -20.48 -3.88
CA GLY A 33 -7.27 -19.85 -4.80
C GLY A 33 -8.40 -20.81 -5.26
N ALA A 34 -9.40 -20.25 -5.91
CA ALA A 34 -10.53 -21.03 -6.45
C ALA A 34 -10.10 -22.04 -7.53
N ASP A 35 -8.99 -21.79 -8.20
CA ASP A 35 -8.36 -22.69 -9.18
C ASP A 35 -7.51 -23.81 -8.52
N GLY A 36 -7.37 -23.77 -7.19
CA GLY A 36 -6.57 -24.69 -6.39
C GLY A 36 -5.07 -24.38 -6.39
N SER A 37 -4.61 -23.27 -6.93
CA SER A 37 -3.23 -22.80 -6.76
C SER A 37 -3.00 -22.21 -5.37
N LEU A 38 -1.76 -22.29 -4.88
CA LEU A 38 -1.35 -21.58 -3.66
C LEU A 38 -0.87 -20.20 -4.07
N HIS A 39 -1.45 -19.17 -3.45
CA HIS A 39 -1.08 -17.78 -3.60
C HIS A 39 -0.31 -17.32 -2.36
N ILE A 40 0.75 -16.55 -2.57
CA ILE A 40 1.41 -15.77 -1.53
C ILE A 40 1.35 -14.33 -1.99
N VAL A 41 0.52 -13.55 -1.31
CA VAL A 41 0.27 -12.13 -1.62
C VAL A 41 0.89 -11.24 -0.55
N GLY A 42 1.18 -10.00 -0.90
CA GLY A 42 1.77 -9.03 0.03
C GLY A 42 2.21 -7.77 -0.68
N GLU A 43 2.97 -6.95 0.02
CA GLU A 43 3.49 -5.69 -0.48
C GLU A 43 4.97 -5.53 -0.15
N ILE A 44 5.71 -4.86 -1.05
CA ILE A 44 7.02 -4.28 -0.76
C ILE A 44 6.81 -2.79 -0.50
N GLU A 45 7.15 -2.32 0.69
CA GLU A 45 7.16 -0.91 1.05
C GLU A 45 8.53 -0.30 0.76
N ASN A 46 8.54 0.80 0.01
CA ASN A 46 9.75 1.56 -0.30
C ASN A 46 9.82 2.84 0.55
N ASN A 47 10.45 2.77 1.71
CA ASN A 47 10.73 3.93 2.57
C ASN A 47 12.11 4.54 2.29
N SER A 48 12.81 4.06 1.24
CA SER A 48 14.06 4.66 0.80
C SER A 48 13.82 5.98 0.05
N ASN A 49 14.91 6.70 -0.22
CA ASN A 49 14.86 7.94 -1.01
C ASN A 49 15.00 7.70 -2.53
N SER A 50 14.96 6.45 -2.98
CA SER A 50 15.22 6.08 -4.37
C SER A 50 14.10 5.21 -4.93
N PRO A 51 13.66 5.41 -6.18
CA PRO A 51 12.73 4.52 -6.84
C PRO A 51 13.35 3.12 -7.04
N LEU A 52 12.53 2.08 -6.86
CA LEU A 52 12.92 0.69 -7.08
C LEU A 52 12.31 0.17 -8.38
N ASN A 53 13.05 -0.64 -9.11
CA ASN A 53 12.54 -1.42 -10.24
C ASN A 53 13.17 -2.82 -10.26
N GLN A 54 12.67 -3.67 -11.17
CA GLN A 54 13.12 -5.05 -11.30
C GLN A 54 13.16 -5.75 -9.93
N VAL A 55 12.13 -5.47 -9.11
CA VAL A 55 11.97 -6.12 -7.82
C VAL A 55 11.58 -7.57 -8.08
N GLU A 56 12.35 -8.50 -7.51
CA GLU A 56 12.10 -9.93 -7.56
C GLU A 56 11.90 -10.45 -6.14
N ILE A 57 10.82 -11.20 -5.92
CA ILE A 57 10.49 -11.76 -4.61
C ILE A 57 10.60 -13.27 -4.72
N THR A 58 11.42 -13.87 -3.86
CA THR A 58 11.57 -15.33 -3.75
C THR A 58 10.85 -15.83 -2.51
N ALA A 59 9.85 -16.68 -2.68
CA ALA A 59 9.21 -17.43 -1.63
C ALA A 59 9.89 -18.79 -1.46
N ARG A 60 10.57 -19.02 -0.33
CA ARG A 60 11.08 -20.34 0.06
C ARG A 60 9.96 -21.10 0.78
N LEU A 61 9.54 -22.20 0.21
CA LEU A 61 8.41 -23.00 0.69
C LEU A 61 8.87 -24.09 1.64
N LEU A 62 8.22 -24.19 2.80
CA LEU A 62 8.62 -25.06 3.89
C LEU A 62 7.52 -26.09 4.20
N ASP A 63 7.92 -27.30 4.59
CA ASP A 63 7.02 -28.31 5.14
C ASP A 63 6.69 -28.06 6.62
N ASP A 64 5.90 -28.97 7.24
CA ASP A 64 5.51 -28.90 8.65
C ASP A 64 6.71 -28.98 9.62
N ASN A 65 7.83 -29.51 9.17
CA ASN A 65 9.06 -29.63 9.97
C ASN A 65 10.02 -28.46 9.76
N GLY A 66 9.65 -27.49 8.88
CA GLY A 66 10.48 -26.34 8.53
C GLY A 66 11.57 -26.66 7.49
N PHE A 67 11.55 -27.82 6.82
CA PHE A 67 12.47 -28.11 5.72
C PHE A 67 11.97 -27.46 4.43
N GLN A 68 12.89 -26.89 3.67
CA GLN A 68 12.57 -26.32 2.37
C GLN A 68 12.20 -27.42 1.38
N ILE A 69 10.99 -27.35 0.82
CA ILE A 69 10.48 -28.28 -0.21
C ILE A 69 10.59 -27.69 -1.62
N GLY A 70 10.82 -26.39 -1.73
CA GLY A 70 11.00 -25.70 -3.00
C GLY A 70 11.02 -24.18 -2.86
N GLN A 71 10.92 -23.52 -4.01
CA GLN A 71 10.82 -22.06 -4.05
C GLN A 71 9.96 -21.62 -5.24
N ALA A 72 9.39 -20.44 -5.13
CA ALA A 72 8.68 -19.76 -6.20
C ALA A 72 9.14 -18.29 -6.27
N VAL A 73 9.09 -17.71 -7.45
CA VAL A 73 9.52 -16.33 -7.69
C VAL A 73 8.35 -15.54 -8.27
N GLY A 74 8.21 -14.30 -7.84
CA GLY A 74 7.24 -13.35 -8.37
C GLY A 74 7.80 -11.93 -8.35
N ASN A 75 7.03 -11.02 -8.94
CA ASN A 75 7.38 -9.61 -9.01
C ASN A 75 6.16 -8.78 -8.58
N PRO A 76 6.35 -7.56 -8.06
CA PRO A 76 5.24 -6.63 -7.91
C PRO A 76 4.58 -6.36 -9.27
N ILE A 77 3.27 -6.09 -9.23
CA ILE A 77 2.51 -5.82 -10.47
C ILE A 77 2.93 -4.47 -11.08
N ASN A 78 3.27 -3.50 -10.25
CA ASN A 78 3.80 -2.22 -10.70
C ASN A 78 5.31 -2.32 -10.99
N ASN A 79 5.74 -1.69 -12.09
CA ASN A 79 7.12 -1.76 -12.59
C ASN A 79 8.10 -0.93 -11.77
N VAL A 80 7.63 0.20 -11.22
CA VAL A 80 8.46 1.12 -10.43
C VAL A 80 7.76 1.43 -9.11
N ILE A 81 8.44 1.18 -8.00
CA ILE A 81 7.97 1.54 -6.67
C ILE A 81 8.69 2.82 -6.25
N MET A 82 7.98 3.95 -6.29
CA MET A 82 8.52 5.26 -5.90
C MET A 82 8.71 5.34 -4.38
N PRO A 83 9.56 6.26 -3.88
CA PRO A 83 9.69 6.52 -2.45
C PRO A 83 8.34 6.77 -1.77
N GLY A 84 8.09 6.11 -0.64
CA GLY A 84 6.83 6.18 0.10
C GLY A 84 5.67 5.38 -0.49
N MET A 85 5.93 4.52 -1.48
CA MET A 85 4.90 3.69 -2.12
C MET A 85 5.08 2.20 -1.82
N ASN A 86 3.99 1.46 -2.01
CA ASN A 86 3.96 0.01 -1.95
C ASN A 86 3.92 -0.59 -3.35
N GLY A 87 4.58 -1.74 -3.51
CA GLY A 87 4.48 -2.62 -4.68
C GLY A 87 3.78 -3.92 -4.30
N ALA A 88 2.52 -4.09 -4.69
CA ALA A 88 1.76 -5.29 -4.40
C ALA A 88 2.19 -6.46 -5.29
N PHE A 89 2.26 -7.67 -4.73
CA PHE A 89 2.65 -8.88 -5.44
C PHE A 89 1.73 -10.05 -5.14
N ASP A 90 1.64 -10.98 -6.10
CA ASP A 90 1.00 -12.29 -5.98
C ASP A 90 1.90 -13.36 -6.59
N ILE A 91 2.45 -14.22 -5.75
CA ILE A 91 3.26 -15.37 -6.18
C ILE A 91 2.34 -16.58 -6.29
N ILE A 92 2.06 -17.01 -7.53
CA ILE A 92 1.13 -18.11 -7.83
C ILE A 92 1.89 -19.42 -8.01
N ILE A 93 1.55 -20.42 -7.20
CA ILE A 93 2.21 -21.71 -7.16
C ILE A 93 1.22 -22.78 -7.61
N THR A 94 1.41 -23.28 -8.83
CA THR A 94 0.54 -24.29 -9.47
C THR A 94 1.05 -25.71 -9.30
N SER A 95 2.33 -25.93 -8.95
CA SER A 95 2.94 -27.24 -8.74
C SER A 95 2.24 -27.98 -7.60
N HIS A 96 1.79 -29.24 -7.86
CA HIS A 96 1.07 -30.04 -6.88
C HIS A 96 1.83 -30.22 -5.57
N ASP A 97 3.12 -30.51 -5.65
CA ASP A 97 3.95 -30.78 -4.46
C ASP A 97 4.23 -29.51 -3.66
N LEU A 98 4.44 -28.39 -4.33
CA LEU A 98 4.74 -27.11 -3.69
C LEU A 98 3.51 -26.44 -3.06
N ARG A 99 2.30 -26.74 -3.54
CA ARG A 99 1.05 -26.25 -2.94
C ARG A 99 0.81 -26.80 -1.53
N LEU A 100 1.52 -27.87 -1.15
CA LEU A 100 1.44 -28.50 0.18
C LEU A 100 2.34 -27.78 1.21
N ALA A 101 2.98 -26.67 0.84
CA ALA A 101 3.81 -25.90 1.76
C ALA A 101 3.00 -25.42 2.97
N SER A 102 3.46 -25.80 4.17
CA SER A 102 2.84 -25.40 5.42
C SER A 102 3.21 -23.99 5.83
N ASN A 103 4.43 -23.55 5.45
CA ASN A 103 4.95 -22.24 5.76
C ASN A 103 5.84 -21.71 4.61
N TYR A 104 6.25 -20.47 4.68
CA TYR A 104 7.15 -19.85 3.70
C TYR A 104 8.01 -18.77 4.36
N ASN A 105 9.13 -18.46 3.72
CA ASN A 105 9.96 -17.29 4.00
C ASN A 105 10.10 -16.48 2.72
N LEU A 106 10.03 -15.15 2.82
CA LEU A 106 10.16 -14.23 1.71
C LEU A 106 11.53 -13.55 1.75
N GLU A 107 12.18 -13.50 0.59
CA GLU A 107 13.39 -12.72 0.32
C GLU A 107 13.13 -11.90 -0.93
N PHE A 108 13.81 -10.78 -1.10
CA PHE A 108 13.68 -9.95 -2.28
C PHE A 108 15.00 -9.30 -2.68
N ASP A 109 15.11 -8.99 -3.97
CA ASP A 109 16.15 -8.19 -4.59
C ASP A 109 15.53 -7.09 -5.44
N TYR A 110 16.23 -5.99 -5.67
CA TYR A 110 15.77 -4.88 -6.49
C TYR A 110 16.93 -4.10 -7.12
N LYS A 111 16.60 -3.26 -8.09
CA LYS A 111 17.52 -2.25 -8.64
C LYS A 111 16.98 -0.85 -8.41
N ILE A 112 17.88 0.12 -8.28
CA ILE A 112 17.52 1.53 -8.25
C ILE A 112 17.13 1.98 -9.66
N ALA A 113 15.98 2.63 -9.77
CA ALA A 113 15.48 3.21 -11.01
C ALA A 113 15.75 4.72 -11.09
N ALA A 114 15.66 5.26 -12.30
CA ALA A 114 15.52 6.70 -12.46
C ALA A 114 14.12 7.12 -11.98
N PRO A 115 14.00 8.29 -11.32
CA PRO A 115 12.69 8.80 -10.93
C PRO A 115 11.83 9.11 -12.16
N LYS A 116 10.53 8.78 -12.06
CA LYS A 116 9.51 9.10 -13.06
C LYS A 116 8.48 10.06 -12.43
N ASN A 117 7.87 10.88 -13.26
CA ASN A 117 6.77 11.74 -12.81
C ASN A 117 5.54 10.90 -12.44
N GLN A 118 4.82 11.35 -11.44
CA GLN A 118 3.60 10.72 -10.93
C GLN A 118 2.40 11.62 -11.27
N VAL A 119 1.84 11.44 -12.46
CA VAL A 119 0.81 12.35 -13.02
C VAL A 119 -0.44 11.63 -13.55
N ILE A 120 -0.45 10.30 -13.54
CA ILE A 120 -1.67 9.55 -13.86
C ILE A 120 -2.49 9.43 -12.58
N GLN A 121 -3.48 10.28 -12.43
CA GLN A 121 -4.25 10.41 -11.19
C GLN A 121 -5.59 9.69 -11.28
N ILE A 122 -5.93 8.91 -10.25
CA ILE A 122 -7.27 8.36 -10.07
C ILE A 122 -8.12 9.44 -9.39
N VAL A 123 -9.09 9.98 -10.13
CA VAL A 123 -9.92 11.10 -9.66
C VAL A 123 -11.19 10.65 -8.95
N SER A 124 -11.60 9.41 -9.17
CA SER A 124 -12.72 8.77 -8.45
C SER A 124 -12.61 7.26 -8.50
N SER A 125 -13.05 6.59 -7.44
CA SER A 125 -13.18 5.13 -7.40
C SER A 125 -14.35 4.69 -6.52
N GLU A 126 -14.88 3.50 -6.81
CA GLU A 126 -15.97 2.89 -6.08
C GLU A 126 -15.84 1.37 -6.12
N LEU A 127 -15.87 0.72 -4.95
CA LEU A 127 -16.00 -0.73 -4.82
C LEU A 127 -17.49 -1.10 -4.74
N LYS A 128 -17.96 -1.94 -5.65
CA LYS A 128 -19.36 -2.38 -5.70
C LYS A 128 -19.49 -3.83 -6.14
N LYS A 129 -20.71 -4.35 -6.03
CA LYS A 129 -21.07 -5.65 -6.63
C LYS A 129 -21.71 -5.42 -8.01
N ASP A 130 -21.29 -6.23 -8.99
CA ASP A 130 -21.95 -6.29 -10.29
C ASP A 130 -23.32 -6.98 -10.20
N SER A 131 -24.03 -7.07 -11.32
CA SER A 131 -25.33 -7.73 -11.40
C SER A 131 -25.30 -9.23 -11.09
N GLN A 132 -24.13 -9.85 -11.08
CA GLN A 132 -23.88 -11.26 -10.76
C GLN A 132 -23.41 -11.46 -9.33
N GLY A 133 -23.24 -10.36 -8.57
CA GLY A 133 -22.76 -10.37 -7.18
C GLY A 133 -21.24 -10.45 -7.03
N ASN A 134 -20.46 -10.32 -8.11
CA ASN A 134 -19.01 -10.26 -8.03
C ASN A 134 -18.56 -8.84 -7.62
N LEU A 135 -17.47 -8.76 -6.85
CA LEU A 135 -16.85 -7.49 -6.54
C LEU A 135 -16.17 -6.91 -7.79
N VAL A 136 -16.39 -5.62 -8.00
CA VAL A 136 -15.73 -4.84 -9.04
C VAL A 136 -15.33 -3.48 -8.45
N ILE A 137 -14.17 -2.99 -8.86
CA ILE A 137 -13.77 -1.61 -8.59
C ILE A 137 -13.88 -0.85 -9.91
N SER A 138 -14.60 0.26 -9.89
CA SER A 138 -14.74 1.15 -11.04
C SER A 138 -14.32 2.55 -10.68
N GLY A 139 -13.80 3.31 -11.64
CA GLY A 139 -13.35 4.66 -11.37
C GLY A 139 -12.96 5.40 -12.64
N THR A 140 -12.48 6.60 -12.46
CA THR A 140 -11.98 7.46 -13.53
C THR A 140 -10.55 7.85 -13.22
N LEU A 141 -9.68 7.80 -14.21
CA LEU A 141 -8.32 8.32 -14.13
C LEU A 141 -8.13 9.47 -15.14
N GLU A 142 -7.15 10.32 -14.84
CA GLU A 142 -6.79 11.49 -15.62
C GLU A 142 -5.27 11.53 -15.82
N ASN A 143 -4.84 11.87 -17.03
CA ASN A 143 -3.45 12.15 -17.32
C ASN A 143 -3.18 13.65 -17.12
N GLN A 144 -2.64 14.01 -15.97
CA GLN A 144 -2.25 15.40 -15.65
C GLN A 144 -0.83 15.74 -16.13
N GLY A 145 -0.19 14.86 -16.89
CA GLY A 145 1.11 15.07 -17.49
C GLY A 145 1.05 15.89 -18.77
N GLU A 146 2.21 16.14 -19.34
CA GLU A 146 2.38 16.95 -20.55
C GLU A 146 2.39 16.13 -21.84
N ILE A 147 2.57 14.81 -21.74
CA ILE A 147 2.62 13.90 -22.89
C ILE A 147 1.59 12.80 -22.76
N THR A 148 1.30 12.12 -23.87
CA THR A 148 0.45 10.94 -23.87
C THR A 148 1.05 9.84 -23.01
N ALA A 149 0.27 9.27 -22.12
CA ALA A 149 0.58 8.08 -21.36
C ALA A 149 0.17 6.83 -22.17
N ASN A 150 1.03 5.84 -22.27
CA ASN A 150 0.78 4.60 -23.01
C ASN A 150 0.86 3.40 -22.06
N MET A 151 0.22 2.30 -22.44
CA MET A 151 0.21 1.04 -21.69
C MET A 151 -0.22 1.23 -20.23
N ILE A 152 -1.29 2.01 -20.02
CA ILE A 152 -1.76 2.35 -18.68
C ILE A 152 -2.32 1.10 -18.01
N ASN A 153 -1.76 0.75 -16.86
CA ASN A 153 -2.20 -0.33 -16.00
C ASN A 153 -2.73 0.24 -14.67
N VAL A 154 -3.93 -0.20 -14.27
CA VAL A 154 -4.52 0.15 -12.97
C VAL A 154 -4.54 -1.11 -12.10
N VAL A 155 -3.92 -1.03 -10.94
CA VAL A 155 -3.80 -2.13 -9.98
C VAL A 155 -4.64 -1.81 -8.75
N ALA A 156 -5.42 -2.79 -8.31
CA ALA A 156 -6.17 -2.75 -7.07
C ALA A 156 -5.58 -3.76 -6.08
N THR A 157 -5.24 -3.33 -4.88
CA THR A 157 -4.87 -4.18 -3.75
C THR A 157 -5.99 -4.12 -2.72
N LEU A 158 -6.52 -5.26 -2.32
CA LEU A 158 -7.61 -5.37 -1.35
C LEU A 158 -7.08 -5.87 -0.01
N TYR A 159 -7.61 -5.33 1.08
CA TYR A 159 -7.15 -5.60 2.45
C TYR A 159 -8.27 -6.11 3.35
N ASP A 160 -7.89 -6.97 4.31
CA ASP A 160 -8.75 -7.37 5.41
C ASP A 160 -8.79 -6.31 6.53
N ARG A 161 -9.48 -6.63 7.64
CA ARG A 161 -9.61 -5.74 8.81
C ARG A 161 -8.30 -5.52 9.56
N ASP A 162 -7.36 -6.44 9.42
CA ASP A 162 -6.05 -6.39 10.08
C ASP A 162 -5.01 -5.69 9.21
N GLY A 163 -5.38 -5.31 7.97
CA GLY A 163 -4.54 -4.63 7.00
C GLY A 163 -3.70 -5.57 6.13
N ASN A 164 -3.92 -6.90 6.19
CA ASN A 164 -3.22 -7.83 5.32
C ASN A 164 -3.80 -7.81 3.91
N VAL A 165 -2.97 -8.04 2.91
CA VAL A 165 -3.40 -8.16 1.52
C VAL A 165 -4.18 -9.45 1.33
N VAL A 166 -5.46 -9.38 0.99
CA VAL A 166 -6.29 -10.57 0.76
C VAL A 166 -6.26 -11.02 -0.69
N THR A 167 -6.19 -10.09 -1.62
CA THR A 167 -6.04 -10.35 -3.06
C THR A 167 -5.71 -9.06 -3.80
N LEU A 168 -5.28 -9.22 -5.04
CA LEU A 168 -5.05 -8.09 -5.93
C LEU A 168 -5.60 -8.39 -7.32
N SER A 169 -5.88 -7.34 -8.05
CA SER A 169 -6.36 -7.43 -9.42
C SER A 169 -5.89 -6.22 -10.21
N SER A 170 -5.76 -6.36 -11.51
CA SER A 170 -5.36 -5.25 -12.37
C SER A 170 -6.11 -5.23 -13.68
N VAL A 171 -6.13 -4.08 -14.31
CA VAL A 171 -6.68 -3.90 -15.66
C VAL A 171 -5.77 -3.01 -16.49
N GLN A 172 -5.47 -3.45 -17.69
CA GLN A 172 -4.89 -2.58 -18.71
C GLN A 172 -6.00 -1.79 -19.37
N MET A 173 -5.82 -0.47 -19.43
CA MET A 173 -6.81 0.44 -19.99
C MET A 173 -7.09 0.15 -21.47
N GLN A 174 -8.33 0.45 -21.90
CA GLN A 174 -8.75 0.44 -23.29
C GLN A 174 -9.46 1.76 -23.62
N PRO A 175 -8.96 2.55 -24.57
CA PRO A 175 -7.69 2.37 -25.31
C PRO A 175 -6.49 2.38 -24.35
N ASP A 176 -5.38 1.78 -24.77
CA ASP A 176 -4.13 1.62 -24.00
C ASP A 176 -3.30 2.91 -23.87
N PHE A 177 -3.86 4.04 -24.31
CA PHE A 177 -3.24 5.36 -24.19
C PHE A 177 -4.23 6.40 -23.65
N LEU A 178 -3.69 7.45 -23.03
CA LEU A 178 -4.43 8.61 -22.55
C LEU A 178 -3.63 9.89 -22.84
N ARG A 179 -4.18 10.81 -23.61
CA ARG A 179 -3.52 12.06 -23.96
C ARG A 179 -3.41 12.96 -22.74
N ALA A 180 -2.49 13.91 -22.79
CA ALA A 180 -2.35 14.95 -21.77
C ALA A 180 -3.70 15.69 -21.56
N GLY A 181 -4.14 15.76 -20.30
CA GLY A 181 -5.40 16.39 -19.91
C GLY A 181 -6.67 15.57 -20.15
N ASP A 182 -6.57 14.39 -20.78
CA ASP A 182 -7.73 13.51 -20.98
C ASP A 182 -8.00 12.65 -19.75
N SER A 183 -9.28 12.27 -19.59
CA SER A 183 -9.75 11.32 -18.56
C SER A 183 -10.36 10.09 -19.23
N ASN A 184 -10.27 8.93 -18.57
CA ASN A 184 -10.91 7.71 -19.01
C ASN A 184 -11.44 6.90 -17.83
N PHE A 185 -12.44 6.06 -18.08
CA PHE A 185 -13.09 5.22 -17.10
C PHE A 185 -12.42 3.82 -17.08
N PHE A 186 -12.31 3.21 -15.91
CA PHE A 186 -11.83 1.84 -15.75
C PHE A 186 -12.77 0.99 -14.92
N ILE A 187 -12.71 -0.34 -15.13
CA ILE A 187 -13.37 -1.35 -14.31
C ILE A 187 -12.37 -2.46 -14.04
N ILE A 188 -12.12 -2.77 -12.78
CA ILE A 188 -11.29 -3.89 -12.34
C ILE A 188 -12.19 -4.97 -11.74
N PRO A 189 -12.40 -6.11 -12.41
CA PRO A 189 -13.11 -7.23 -11.83
C PRO A 189 -12.22 -7.93 -10.80
N ILE A 190 -12.77 -8.25 -9.63
CA ILE A 190 -12.07 -9.03 -8.61
C ILE A 190 -12.39 -10.51 -8.84
N HIS A 191 -11.41 -11.23 -9.38
CA HIS A 191 -11.59 -12.62 -9.82
C HIS A 191 -11.59 -13.62 -8.67
N GLU A 192 -10.78 -13.36 -7.62
CA GLU A 192 -10.67 -14.25 -6.47
C GLU A 192 -11.85 -14.06 -5.51
N LYS A 193 -12.87 -14.90 -5.66
CA LYS A 193 -14.12 -14.77 -4.91
C LYS A 193 -14.01 -15.18 -3.45
N THR A 194 -13.22 -16.22 -3.15
CA THR A 194 -13.09 -16.74 -1.78
C THR A 194 -12.42 -15.72 -0.86
N GLN A 195 -11.41 -15.02 -1.34
CA GLN A 195 -10.69 -14.02 -0.58
C GLN A 195 -11.42 -12.67 -0.54
N SER A 196 -12.09 -12.31 -1.62
CA SER A 196 -12.78 -11.01 -1.72
C SER A 196 -13.87 -10.80 -0.66
N PHE A 197 -14.41 -11.87 -0.04
CA PHE A 197 -15.34 -11.76 1.09
C PHE A 197 -14.71 -11.16 2.35
N HIS A 198 -13.39 -11.28 2.50
CA HIS A 198 -12.64 -10.74 3.64
C HIS A 198 -12.22 -9.29 3.41
N ALA A 199 -12.30 -8.80 2.17
CA ALA A 199 -11.90 -7.44 1.83
C ALA A 199 -12.83 -6.41 2.47
N VAL A 200 -12.25 -5.45 3.18
CA VAL A 200 -12.95 -4.32 3.81
C VAL A 200 -12.45 -2.98 3.32
N ASP A 201 -11.24 -2.96 2.72
CA ASP A 201 -10.60 -1.75 2.18
C ASP A 201 -9.84 -2.09 0.90
N TYR A 202 -9.46 -1.07 0.14
CA TYR A 202 -8.65 -1.24 -1.06
C TYR A 202 -7.81 0.01 -1.33
N THR A 203 -6.69 -0.19 -2.03
CA THR A 203 -5.91 0.89 -2.62
C THR A 203 -5.83 0.70 -4.13
N LEU A 204 -5.64 1.80 -4.84
CA LEU A 204 -5.45 1.81 -6.27
C LEU A 204 -4.16 2.54 -6.62
N ILE A 205 -3.48 2.03 -7.62
CA ILE A 205 -2.37 2.71 -8.28
C ILE A 205 -2.55 2.63 -9.79
N ALA A 206 -2.14 3.68 -10.51
CA ALA A 206 -2.14 3.70 -11.97
C ALA A 206 -0.77 4.12 -12.47
N GLU A 207 -0.17 3.32 -13.35
CA GLU A 207 1.12 3.62 -13.97
C GLU A 207 1.05 3.49 -15.49
N SER A 208 2.04 4.04 -16.18
CA SER A 208 2.23 3.91 -17.62
C SER A 208 3.70 3.71 -17.97
N ASP A 209 4.00 3.52 -19.25
CA ASP A 209 5.39 3.45 -19.71
C ASP A 209 6.17 4.72 -19.41
N GLU A 210 5.54 5.90 -19.47
CA GLU A 210 6.17 7.21 -19.26
C GLU A 210 6.17 7.64 -17.80
N TYR A 211 5.14 7.24 -17.04
CA TYR A 211 4.86 7.76 -15.71
C TYR A 211 4.82 6.66 -14.65
N ALA A 212 5.37 6.96 -13.46
CA ALA A 212 5.24 6.09 -12.31
C ALA A 212 3.85 6.19 -11.69
N ALA A 213 3.48 5.15 -10.92
CA ALA A 213 2.23 5.09 -10.21
C ALA A 213 2.02 6.25 -9.23
N VAL A 214 0.78 6.70 -9.10
CA VAL A 214 0.30 7.62 -8.05
C VAL A 214 -0.62 6.80 -7.15
N PRO A 215 -0.35 6.74 -5.84
CA PRO A 215 -1.28 6.08 -4.93
C PRO A 215 -2.56 6.91 -4.80
N GLU A 216 -3.71 6.25 -4.87
CA GLU A 216 -4.97 6.84 -4.47
C GLU A 216 -5.07 6.78 -2.94
N PHE A 217 -5.25 7.93 -2.31
CA PHE A 217 -5.60 7.96 -0.90
C PHE A 217 -7.13 7.90 -0.78
N PRO A 218 -7.71 6.87 -0.13
CA PRO A 218 -9.14 6.85 0.12
C PRO A 218 -9.60 8.18 0.72
N LEU A 219 -10.69 8.75 0.21
CA LEU A 219 -11.21 10.06 0.66
C LEU A 219 -11.34 10.17 2.18
N GLY A 220 -11.55 9.03 2.87
CA GLY A 220 -11.56 8.95 4.33
C GLY A 220 -10.23 9.32 4.99
N THR A 221 -9.10 8.94 4.43
CA THR A 221 -7.75 9.29 4.94
C THR A 221 -7.46 10.78 4.75
N GLY A 222 -7.83 11.35 3.61
CA GLY A 222 -7.72 12.78 3.36
C GLY A 222 -8.57 13.61 4.32
N ALA A 223 -9.80 13.19 4.60
CA ALA A 223 -10.69 13.83 5.58
C ALA A 223 -10.14 13.73 7.01
N LEU A 224 -9.55 12.59 7.39
CA LEU A 224 -8.89 12.41 8.69
C LEU A 224 -7.64 13.29 8.82
N LEU A 225 -6.85 13.42 7.76
CA LEU A 225 -5.65 14.26 7.74
C LEU A 225 -6.03 15.75 7.86
N ILE A 226 -7.02 16.21 7.10
CA ILE A 226 -7.54 17.58 7.19
C ILE A 226 -8.16 17.81 8.59
N GLY A 227 -8.92 16.85 9.10
CA GLY A 227 -9.51 16.91 10.43
C GLY A 227 -8.48 16.97 11.54
N SER A 228 -7.41 16.18 11.48
CA SER A 228 -6.34 16.15 12.48
C SER A 228 -5.50 17.43 12.45
N VAL A 229 -5.11 17.92 11.27
CA VAL A 229 -4.36 19.17 11.12
C VAL A 229 -5.21 20.36 11.57
N SER A 230 -6.49 20.40 11.21
CA SER A 230 -7.43 21.45 11.66
C SER A 230 -7.60 21.43 13.17
N SER A 231 -7.76 20.25 13.77
CA SER A 231 -7.86 20.06 15.23
C SER A 231 -6.58 20.52 15.93
N TYR A 232 -5.41 20.17 15.39
CA TYR A 232 -4.12 20.63 15.93
C TYR A 232 -3.98 22.15 15.88
N ILE A 233 -4.34 22.80 14.78
CA ILE A 233 -4.30 24.25 14.63
C ILE A 233 -5.26 24.93 15.62
N ILE A 234 -6.48 24.40 15.80
CA ILE A 234 -7.46 24.94 16.75
C ILE A 234 -6.95 24.81 18.18
N LEU A 235 -6.43 23.64 18.56
CA LEU A 235 -5.90 23.38 19.89
C LEU A 235 -4.65 24.20 20.19
N SER A 236 -3.77 24.41 19.22
CA SER A 236 -2.54 25.19 19.41
C SER A 236 -2.76 26.69 19.45
N ARG A 237 -3.73 27.21 18.65
CA ARG A 237 -4.02 28.65 18.60
C ARG A 237 -5.04 29.15 19.61
N TYR A 238 -5.96 28.30 20.07
CA TYR A 238 -7.07 28.68 20.94
C TYR A 238 -7.30 27.71 22.12
N PRO A 239 -6.26 27.37 22.90
CA PRO A 239 -6.38 26.37 23.96
C PRO A 239 -7.45 26.69 25.00
N GLU A 240 -7.58 27.95 25.41
CA GLU A 240 -8.56 28.37 26.42
C GLU A 240 -10.02 28.25 25.95
N LYS A 241 -10.29 28.53 24.65
CA LYS A 241 -11.65 28.40 24.09
C LYS A 241 -12.09 26.95 24.01
N VAL A 242 -11.17 26.03 23.70
CA VAL A 242 -11.46 24.59 23.62
C VAL A 242 -11.74 24.02 25.02
N VAL A 243 -10.91 24.34 26.01
CA VAL A 243 -11.10 23.90 27.40
C VAL A 243 -12.44 24.39 27.97
N ASN A 244 -12.78 25.66 27.72
CA ASN A 244 -14.05 26.25 28.16
C ASN A 244 -15.27 25.62 27.48
N SER A 245 -15.15 25.17 26.22
CA SER A 245 -16.23 24.49 25.51
C SER A 245 -16.46 23.08 26.06
N ILE A 246 -15.39 22.33 26.32
CA ILE A 246 -15.47 20.98 26.91
C ILE A 246 -16.06 21.04 28.33
N SER A 247 -15.68 22.01 29.15
CA SER A 247 -16.21 22.18 30.51
C SER A 247 -17.71 22.54 30.55
N ARG A 248 -18.24 23.18 29.50
CA ARG A 248 -19.68 23.43 29.36
C ARG A 248 -20.44 22.16 29.01
N ILE A 249 -19.87 21.31 28.12
CA ILE A 249 -20.53 20.04 27.74
C ILE A 249 -20.56 19.08 28.92
N SER A 250 -19.49 18.99 29.72
CA SER A 250 -19.43 18.10 30.89
C SER A 250 -20.46 18.47 31.96
N LYS A 251 -20.85 19.75 32.06
CA LYS A 251 -21.94 20.21 32.97
C LYS A 251 -23.36 19.88 32.49
N ILE A 252 -23.54 19.59 31.20
CA ILE A 252 -24.85 19.22 30.61
C ILE A 252 -25.09 17.72 30.72
N VAL A 253 -24.02 16.90 30.77
CA VAL A 253 -24.12 15.43 30.84
C VAL A 253 -24.20 14.90 32.28
N SER A 254 -24.08 15.77 33.29
CA SER A 254 -24.14 15.40 34.72
C SER A 254 -25.52 15.67 35.37
N PHE A 255 -26.62 15.38 34.64
CA PHE A 255 -27.98 15.30 35.13
C PHE A 255 -28.56 13.91 34.89
#